data_8ff1da7f8ef397ce52a484988ffaa628
#
_entry.id   8ff1da7f8ef397ce52a484988ffaa628
#
_cell.length_a   1.000
_cell.length_b   1.000
_cell.length_c   1.000
_cell.angle_alpha   90.00
_cell.angle_beta   90.00
_cell.angle_gamma   90.00
#
_symmetry.space_group_name_H-M   'P 1'
#
loop_
_entity.id
_entity.type
_entity.pdbx_description
1 polymer ?
#
loop_
_entity_poly.entity_id
_entity_poly.type
_entity_poly.pdbx_seq_one_letter_code
_entity_poly.pdbx_strand_id
1 'polypeptide(L)'
;MFNDFDRIVRPNGRVIYNFSYSQFDTELPYRLVMDICNNTEWTLADTIIWKKDNCTPINTSPRQLSRIWEFVWVFCRKTEKDTFTTNRKGEIGENGQLYYGSLPNMISAPNNDGCNDLNKATFSTKFISQLLNLYVKDGETVYDPFMGTGTTAVACKKRGGISCIGSELSEKQVKFAEDRLKKTIIPKKWFDWE
;
A
#
# COMPACT_ATOMS: atom_id res chain seq x y z
N MET A 1 14.85 0.64 10.50
CA MET A 1 13.48 0.36 10.04
C MET A 1 13.31 -1.05 9.48
N PHE A 2 13.91 -1.48 8.36
CA PHE A 2 13.70 -2.85 7.83
C PHE A 2 14.18 -3.95 8.78
N ASN A 3 15.25 -3.76 9.53
CA ASN A 3 15.67 -4.68 10.59
C ASN A 3 14.65 -4.76 11.74
N ASP A 4 13.93 -3.66 12.03
CA ASP A 4 12.86 -3.67 13.02
C ASP A 4 11.64 -4.43 12.52
N PHE A 5 11.33 -4.33 11.21
CA PHE A 5 10.27 -5.11 10.58
C PHE A 5 10.54 -6.62 10.67
N ASP A 6 11.79 -7.05 10.63
CA ASP A 6 12.12 -8.46 10.79
C ASP A 6 11.69 -9.03 12.15
N ARG A 7 11.73 -8.21 13.18
CA ARG A 7 11.31 -8.57 14.54
C ARG A 7 9.77 -8.56 14.72
N ILE A 8 9.06 -7.65 14.06
CA ILE A 8 7.62 -7.42 14.32
C ILE A 8 6.69 -8.04 13.27
N VAL A 9 7.16 -8.22 12.04
CA VAL A 9 6.37 -8.84 10.98
C VAL A 9 6.45 -10.36 11.12
N ARG A 10 5.31 -11.01 11.23
CA ARG A 10 5.24 -12.48 11.35
C ARG A 10 5.75 -13.20 10.09
N PRO A 11 6.03 -14.50 10.15
CA PRO A 11 6.32 -15.31 8.96
C PRO A 11 5.23 -15.17 7.91
N ASN A 12 5.62 -15.14 6.65
CA ASN A 12 4.78 -14.87 5.48
C ASN A 12 4.06 -13.48 5.50
N GLY A 13 4.51 -12.59 6.39
CA GLY A 13 4.07 -11.18 6.36
C GLY A 13 4.70 -10.39 5.22
N ARG A 14 4.17 -9.22 4.95
CA ARG A 14 4.61 -8.35 3.86
C ARG A 14 4.96 -6.96 4.39
N VAL A 15 5.93 -6.31 3.77
CA VAL A 15 6.18 -4.88 3.93
C VAL A 15 5.80 -4.20 2.61
N ILE A 16 4.81 -3.33 2.65
CA ILE A 16 4.38 -2.55 1.50
C ILE A 16 4.91 -1.13 1.69
N TYR A 17 5.76 -0.70 0.77
CA TYR A 17 6.46 0.57 0.87
C TYR A 17 6.15 1.44 -0.34
N ASN A 18 5.46 2.55 -0.11
CA ASN A 18 5.20 3.55 -1.15
C ASN A 18 6.34 4.56 -1.18
N PHE A 19 6.84 4.85 -2.37
CA PHE A 19 7.92 5.79 -2.56
C PHE A 19 7.77 6.60 -3.84
N SER A 20 7.84 7.92 -3.69
CA SER A 20 7.94 8.83 -4.81
C SER A 20 9.40 9.10 -5.14
N TYR A 21 9.76 9.12 -6.41
CA TYR A 21 11.12 9.46 -6.78
C TYR A 21 11.40 10.96 -6.65
N SER A 22 12.63 11.29 -6.26
CA SER A 22 13.08 12.67 -6.10
C SER A 22 13.18 13.38 -7.45
N GLN A 23 12.90 14.67 -7.47
CA GLN A 23 13.13 15.53 -8.64
C GLN A 23 14.63 15.79 -8.86
N PHE A 24 15.41 15.79 -7.78
CA PHE A 24 16.84 16.08 -7.82
C PHE A 24 17.69 14.82 -7.89
N ASP A 25 17.13 13.67 -7.50
CA ASP A 25 17.84 12.40 -7.48
C ASP A 25 16.92 11.29 -8.02
N THR A 26 16.97 11.12 -9.33
CA THR A 26 16.11 10.15 -10.03
C THR A 26 16.53 8.70 -9.79
N GLU A 27 17.74 8.47 -9.30
CA GLU A 27 18.26 7.12 -9.00
C GLU A 27 17.95 6.67 -7.57
N LEU A 28 17.59 7.61 -6.67
CA LEU A 28 17.34 7.32 -5.25
C LEU A 28 16.40 6.13 -5.02
N PRO A 29 15.27 5.99 -5.73
CA PRO A 29 14.38 4.85 -5.54
C PRO A 29 15.09 3.51 -5.77
N TYR A 30 15.86 3.42 -6.83
CA TYR A 30 16.55 2.18 -7.22
C TYR A 30 17.67 1.84 -6.24
N ARG A 31 18.46 2.85 -5.79
CA ARG A 31 19.49 2.63 -4.77
C ARG A 31 18.86 2.17 -3.45
N LEU A 32 17.73 2.74 -3.05
CA LEU A 32 17.02 2.35 -1.82
C LEU A 32 16.56 0.89 -1.88
N VAL A 33 15.93 0.46 -2.98
CA VAL A 33 15.51 -0.94 -3.16
C VAL A 33 16.72 -1.88 -3.09
N MET A 34 17.80 -1.53 -3.80
CA MET A 34 19.00 -2.36 -3.80
C MET A 34 19.66 -2.42 -2.42
N ASP A 35 19.69 -1.31 -1.70
CA ASP A 35 20.21 -1.27 -0.34
C ASP A 35 19.41 -2.17 0.61
N ILE A 36 18.08 -2.08 0.57
CA ILE A 36 17.20 -2.95 1.35
C ILE A 36 17.46 -4.42 1.02
N CYS A 37 17.47 -4.77 -0.27
CA CYS A 37 17.68 -6.15 -0.71
C CYS A 37 19.06 -6.71 -0.36
N ASN A 38 20.10 -5.88 -0.41
CA ASN A 38 21.48 -6.33 -0.16
C ASN A 38 21.82 -6.39 1.33
N ASN A 39 21.27 -5.48 2.15
CA ASN A 39 21.71 -5.26 3.52
C ASN A 39 20.69 -5.68 4.58
N THR A 40 19.59 -6.32 4.19
CA THR A 40 18.56 -6.83 5.13
C THR A 40 18.09 -8.23 4.73
N GLU A 41 17.27 -8.87 5.56
CA GLU A 41 16.62 -10.14 5.25
C GLU A 41 15.42 -10.03 4.30
N TRP A 42 15.15 -8.82 3.79
CA TRP A 42 14.03 -8.55 2.90
C TRP A 42 14.46 -8.52 1.44
N THR A 43 13.56 -8.94 0.55
CA THR A 43 13.75 -8.89 -0.90
C THR A 43 12.49 -8.37 -1.58
N LEU A 44 12.66 -7.75 -2.73
CA LEU A 44 11.54 -7.28 -3.54
C LEU A 44 10.79 -8.47 -4.14
N ALA A 45 9.51 -8.60 -3.78
CA ALA A 45 8.62 -9.63 -4.28
C ALA A 45 7.78 -9.13 -5.45
N ASP A 46 7.31 -7.88 -5.39
CA ASP A 46 6.49 -7.27 -6.44
C ASP A 46 6.71 -5.75 -6.51
N THR A 47 6.47 -5.18 -7.69
CA THR A 47 6.49 -3.74 -7.93
C THR A 47 5.20 -3.31 -8.58
N ILE A 48 4.46 -2.42 -7.91
CA ILE A 48 3.22 -1.84 -8.39
C ILE A 48 3.46 -0.37 -8.68
N ILE A 49 2.81 0.14 -9.71
CA ILE A 49 2.76 1.56 -10.03
C ILE A 49 1.42 2.11 -9.54
N TRP A 50 1.47 3.06 -8.62
CA TRP A 50 0.27 3.81 -8.27
C TRP A 50 0.14 5.03 -9.17
N LYS A 51 -0.77 4.98 -10.14
CA LYS A 51 -1.18 6.10 -10.98
C LYS A 51 -2.21 6.94 -10.24
N LYS A 52 -1.94 8.24 -10.11
CA LYS A 52 -2.80 9.20 -9.41
C LYS A 52 -3.86 9.77 -10.37
N ASP A 53 -5.13 9.41 -10.20
CA ASP A 53 -6.21 9.79 -11.13
C ASP A 53 -6.49 11.28 -11.19
N ASN A 54 -6.32 11.99 -10.07
CA ASN A 54 -6.60 13.42 -9.92
C ASN A 54 -5.33 14.29 -9.84
N CYS A 55 -4.19 13.78 -10.33
CA CYS A 55 -2.94 14.53 -10.36
C CYS A 55 -2.86 15.32 -11.67
N THR A 56 -2.87 16.64 -11.57
CA THR A 56 -2.65 17.51 -12.72
C THR A 56 -1.16 17.57 -13.04
N PRO A 57 -0.76 17.35 -14.29
CA PRO A 57 0.61 17.59 -14.73
C PRO A 57 0.95 19.10 -14.58
N ILE A 58 1.92 19.39 -13.71
CA ILE A 58 2.29 20.79 -13.37
C ILE A 58 3.73 21.14 -13.74
N ASN A 59 4.53 20.17 -14.17
CA ASN A 59 5.91 20.45 -14.53
C ASN A 59 5.98 21.02 -15.94
N THR A 60 6.43 22.26 -16.03
CA THR A 60 6.64 22.99 -17.30
C THR A 60 8.10 22.99 -17.74
N SER A 61 9.00 22.35 -16.97
CA SER A 61 10.42 22.24 -17.32
C SER A 61 10.63 21.37 -18.56
N PRO A 62 11.44 21.78 -19.54
CA PRO A 62 11.78 20.93 -20.69
C PRO A 62 12.67 19.72 -20.32
N ARG A 63 13.21 19.68 -19.10
CA ARG A 63 14.15 18.64 -18.66
C ARG A 63 13.46 17.37 -18.15
N GLN A 64 12.22 17.47 -17.64
CA GLN A 64 11.52 16.36 -17.00
C GLN A 64 10.02 16.43 -17.26
N LEU A 65 9.39 15.27 -17.34
CA LEU A 65 7.94 15.15 -17.42
C LEU A 65 7.29 15.34 -16.04
N SER A 66 6.00 15.68 -16.05
CA SER A 66 5.20 15.71 -14.82
C SER A 66 5.03 14.32 -14.23
N ARG A 67 5.14 14.22 -12.93
CA ARG A 67 5.08 12.96 -12.18
C ARG A 67 3.67 12.73 -11.68
N ILE A 68 3.00 11.77 -12.26
CA ILE A 68 1.62 11.42 -11.94
C ILE A 68 1.48 10.02 -11.33
N TRP A 69 2.60 9.40 -10.97
CA TRP A 69 2.62 8.07 -10.38
C TRP A 69 3.72 7.93 -9.32
N GLU A 70 3.59 6.91 -8.49
CA GLU A 70 4.58 6.54 -7.47
C GLU A 70 4.83 5.02 -7.48
N PHE A 71 6.01 4.63 -6.97
CA PHE A 71 6.32 3.23 -6.72
C PHE A 71 5.57 2.71 -5.50
N VAL A 72 5.11 1.48 -5.57
CA VAL A 72 4.65 0.70 -4.43
C VAL A 72 5.39 -0.63 -4.48
N TRP A 73 6.35 -0.78 -3.59
CA TRP A 73 7.15 -1.98 -3.50
C TRP A 73 6.59 -2.92 -2.44
N VAL A 74 6.50 -4.19 -2.79
CA VAL A 74 6.07 -5.24 -1.88
C VAL A 74 7.27 -6.10 -1.58
N PHE A 75 7.69 -6.10 -0.32
CA PHE A 75 8.80 -6.91 0.15
C PHE A 75 8.28 -8.14 0.91
N CYS A 76 8.97 -9.25 0.77
CA CYS A 76 8.89 -10.45 1.60
C CYS A 76 10.28 -10.81 2.15
N ARG A 77 10.38 -11.72 3.11
CA ARG A 77 11.68 -12.25 3.49
C ARG A 77 12.31 -13.03 2.33
N LYS A 78 13.62 -13.00 2.23
CA LYS A 78 14.39 -13.73 1.20
C LYS A 78 14.03 -15.22 1.18
N THR A 79 13.86 -15.81 2.36
CA THR A 79 13.47 -17.23 2.53
C THR A 79 12.04 -17.54 2.12
N GLU A 80 11.20 -16.52 1.93
CA GLU A 80 9.76 -16.65 1.59
C GLU A 80 9.46 -16.29 0.14
N LYS A 81 10.48 -15.94 -0.66
CA LYS A 81 10.29 -15.44 -2.03
C LYS A 81 9.58 -16.45 -2.93
N ASP A 82 9.97 -17.70 -2.86
CA ASP A 82 9.42 -18.76 -3.71
C ASP A 82 7.98 -19.17 -3.33
N THR A 83 7.57 -18.83 -2.10
CA THR A 83 6.20 -19.07 -1.59
C THR A 83 5.34 -17.82 -1.58
N PHE A 84 5.87 -16.69 -2.07
CA PHE A 84 5.13 -15.44 -2.15
C PHE A 84 3.90 -15.56 -3.04
N THR A 85 2.75 -15.17 -2.53
CA THR A 85 1.48 -15.16 -3.26
C THR A 85 0.68 -13.90 -2.97
N THR A 86 -0.20 -13.55 -3.89
CA THR A 86 -1.26 -12.56 -3.69
C THR A 86 -2.56 -13.26 -3.30
N ASN A 87 -3.57 -12.51 -2.82
CA ASN A 87 -4.89 -13.04 -2.49
C ASN A 87 -5.81 -13.18 -3.71
N ARG A 88 -5.28 -13.17 -4.94
CA ARG A 88 -6.10 -13.37 -6.14
C ARG A 88 -6.82 -14.72 -6.05
N LYS A 89 -8.10 -14.71 -6.35
CA LYS A 89 -8.89 -15.92 -6.46
C LYS A 89 -8.58 -16.61 -7.79
N GLY A 90 -8.31 -17.90 -7.73
CA GLY A 90 -8.21 -18.72 -8.93
C GLY A 90 -9.57 -19.34 -9.27
N GLU A 91 -9.77 -19.64 -10.56
CA GLU A 91 -10.93 -20.33 -11.08
C GLU A 91 -10.51 -21.69 -11.61
N ILE A 92 -11.29 -22.71 -11.37
CA ILE A 92 -11.04 -24.05 -11.92
C ILE A 92 -11.61 -24.09 -13.34
N GLY A 93 -10.74 -24.28 -14.33
CA GLY A 93 -11.15 -24.43 -15.72
C GLY A 93 -11.77 -25.81 -16.01
N GLU A 94 -12.32 -25.99 -17.21
CA GLU A 94 -12.96 -27.23 -17.65
C GLU A 94 -12.03 -28.46 -17.61
N ASN A 95 -10.72 -28.24 -17.70
CA ASN A 95 -9.70 -29.29 -17.60
C ASN A 95 -9.29 -29.63 -16.15
N GLY A 96 -9.96 -29.04 -15.14
CA GLY A 96 -9.66 -29.23 -13.72
C GLY A 96 -8.44 -28.48 -13.20
N GLN A 97 -7.78 -27.66 -14.03
CA GLN A 97 -6.63 -26.84 -13.59
C GLN A 97 -7.08 -25.51 -12.99
N LEU A 98 -6.30 -25.02 -12.04
CA LEU A 98 -6.51 -23.73 -11.41
C LEU A 98 -5.86 -22.61 -12.24
N TYR A 99 -6.66 -21.64 -12.66
CA TYR A 99 -6.23 -20.46 -13.42
C TYR A 99 -6.42 -19.20 -12.61
N TYR A 100 -5.49 -18.25 -12.76
CA TYR A 100 -5.61 -16.91 -12.18
C TYR A 100 -5.75 -15.91 -13.32
N GLY A 101 -6.79 -15.09 -13.26
CA GLY A 101 -6.97 -13.98 -14.21
C GLY A 101 -5.75 -13.05 -14.23
N SER A 102 -5.45 -12.45 -15.37
CA SER A 102 -4.40 -11.43 -15.48
C SER A 102 -4.79 -10.19 -14.69
N LEU A 103 -3.88 -9.70 -13.88
CA LEU A 103 -4.02 -8.44 -13.15
C LEU A 103 -2.78 -7.59 -13.40
N PRO A 104 -2.95 -6.37 -13.94
CA PRO A 104 -1.81 -5.47 -14.16
C PRO A 104 -1.22 -5.02 -12.83
N ASN A 105 0.10 -4.85 -12.79
CA ASN A 105 0.81 -4.29 -11.64
C ASN A 105 0.70 -2.76 -11.56
N MET A 106 -0.48 -2.23 -11.88
CA MET A 106 -0.79 -0.81 -11.82
C MET A 106 -2.13 -0.59 -11.11
N ILE A 107 -2.10 0.28 -10.11
CA ILE A 107 -3.29 0.73 -9.36
C ILE A 107 -3.61 2.16 -9.79
N SER A 108 -4.85 2.40 -10.25
CA SER A 108 -5.36 3.73 -10.54
C SER A 108 -6.30 4.17 -9.41
N ALA A 109 -5.89 5.21 -8.70
CA ALA A 109 -6.64 5.71 -7.56
C ALA A 109 -6.38 7.20 -7.32
N PRO A 110 -7.32 7.94 -6.70
CA PRO A 110 -7.11 9.33 -6.32
C PRO A 110 -5.87 9.51 -5.44
N ASN A 111 -5.28 10.70 -5.49
CA ASN A 111 -4.12 11.05 -4.67
C ASN A 111 -4.46 11.03 -3.17
N ASN A 112 -5.67 11.50 -2.82
CA ASN A 112 -6.16 11.55 -1.45
C ASN A 112 -7.70 11.54 -1.41
N ASP A 113 -8.26 11.51 -0.21
CA ASP A 113 -9.72 11.58 0.04
C ASP A 113 -10.21 13.01 0.32
N GLY A 114 -9.44 14.04 -0.04
CA GLY A 114 -9.77 15.43 0.25
C GLY A 114 -9.44 15.89 1.68
N CYS A 115 -8.78 15.08 2.49
CA CYS A 115 -8.41 15.40 3.88
C CYS A 115 -7.08 16.17 3.97
N ASN A 116 -6.99 17.33 3.33
CA ASN A 116 -5.71 18.04 3.13
C ASN A 116 -5.34 19.06 4.19
N ASP A 117 -6.23 19.35 5.16
CA ASP A 117 -6.01 20.48 6.09
C ASP A 117 -4.86 20.25 7.08
N LEU A 118 -4.60 18.98 7.45
CA LEU A 118 -3.53 18.63 8.40
C LEU A 118 -2.33 17.95 7.74
N ASN A 119 -2.52 17.29 6.60
CA ASN A 119 -1.45 16.58 5.92
C ASN A 119 -1.74 16.53 4.41
N LYS A 120 -0.85 17.13 3.61
CA LYS A 120 -0.97 17.16 2.14
C LYS A 120 -0.53 15.84 1.47
N ALA A 121 0.19 14.98 2.20
CA ALA A 121 0.75 13.73 1.70
C ALA A 121 -0.07 12.50 2.16
N THR A 122 -1.39 12.62 2.15
CA THR A 122 -2.28 11.52 2.51
C THR A 122 -2.56 10.60 1.32
N PHE A 123 -2.86 9.34 1.60
CA PHE A 123 -3.37 8.40 0.60
C PHE A 123 -4.90 8.49 0.46
N SER A 124 -5.43 7.98 -0.65
CA SER A 124 -6.86 7.70 -0.73
C SER A 124 -7.19 6.33 -0.13
N THR A 125 -8.37 6.22 0.49
CA THR A 125 -8.85 4.92 0.99
C THR A 125 -9.02 3.91 -0.13
N LYS A 126 -9.36 4.33 -1.37
CA LYS A 126 -9.43 3.47 -2.55
C LYS A 126 -8.08 2.81 -2.84
N PHE A 127 -6.98 3.57 -2.81
CA PHE A 127 -5.63 3.03 -3.03
C PHE A 127 -5.27 1.97 -1.99
N ILE A 128 -5.42 2.30 -0.70
CA ILE A 128 -5.11 1.36 0.39
C ILE A 128 -6.00 0.12 0.32
N SER A 129 -7.30 0.27 0.02
CA SER A 129 -8.23 -0.87 -0.09
C SER A 129 -7.79 -1.89 -1.16
N GLN A 130 -7.27 -1.43 -2.30
CA GLN A 130 -6.76 -2.33 -3.34
C GLN A 130 -5.53 -3.10 -2.86
N LEU A 131 -4.61 -2.46 -2.13
CA LEU A 131 -3.46 -3.15 -1.53
C LEU A 131 -3.88 -4.17 -0.46
N LEU A 132 -4.85 -3.82 0.39
CA LEU A 132 -5.39 -4.74 1.40
C LEU A 132 -6.02 -5.97 0.74
N ASN A 133 -6.76 -5.80 -0.34
CA ASN A 133 -7.38 -6.91 -1.06
C ASN A 133 -6.33 -7.86 -1.68
N LEU A 134 -5.23 -7.30 -2.17
CA LEU A 134 -4.16 -8.08 -2.80
C LEU A 134 -3.29 -8.86 -1.79
N TYR A 135 -3.05 -8.30 -0.60
CA TYR A 135 -1.97 -8.78 0.25
C TYR A 135 -2.36 -9.09 1.70
N VAL A 136 -3.58 -8.78 2.14
CA VAL A 136 -4.02 -9.01 3.52
C VAL A 136 -5.17 -10.00 3.54
N LYS A 137 -5.05 -11.07 4.33
CA LYS A 137 -6.10 -12.09 4.54
C LYS A 137 -6.96 -11.74 5.76
N ASP A 138 -8.14 -12.32 5.83
CA ASP A 138 -8.99 -12.19 7.02
C ASP A 138 -8.30 -12.76 8.25
N GLY A 139 -8.49 -12.09 9.40
CA GLY A 139 -7.80 -12.39 10.64
C GLY A 139 -6.40 -11.80 10.77
N GLU A 140 -5.87 -11.17 9.72
CA GLU A 140 -4.55 -10.54 9.76
C GLU A 140 -4.57 -9.14 10.39
N THR A 141 -3.38 -8.70 10.83
CA THR A 141 -3.16 -7.36 11.39
C THR A 141 -2.29 -6.55 10.46
N VAL A 142 -2.73 -5.34 10.14
CA VAL A 142 -1.98 -4.33 9.41
C VAL A 142 -1.34 -3.37 10.40
N TYR A 143 -0.06 -3.10 10.25
CA TYR A 143 0.65 -2.08 11.02
C TYR A 143 1.09 -0.94 10.11
N ASP A 144 0.69 0.28 10.43
CA ASP A 144 1.12 1.49 9.74
C ASP A 144 1.97 2.35 10.71
N PRO A 145 3.31 2.34 10.55
CA PRO A 145 4.21 3.11 11.42
C PRO A 145 4.13 4.63 11.21
N PHE A 146 3.46 5.09 10.17
CA PHE A 146 3.30 6.50 9.81
C PHE A 146 1.83 6.83 9.53
N MET A 147 0.95 6.49 10.46
CA MET A 147 -0.51 6.48 10.31
C MET A 147 -1.09 7.81 9.81
N GLY A 148 -0.48 8.94 10.16
CA GLY A 148 -0.95 10.25 9.76
C GLY A 148 -2.40 10.49 10.14
N THR A 149 -3.21 10.87 9.16
CA THR A 149 -4.65 11.11 9.33
C THR A 149 -5.52 9.84 9.29
N GLY A 150 -4.92 8.65 9.37
CA GLY A 150 -5.61 7.38 9.58
C GLY A 150 -6.21 6.74 8.33
N THR A 151 -5.70 7.02 7.15
CA THR A 151 -6.28 6.46 5.91
C THR A 151 -6.20 4.93 5.88
N THR A 152 -5.09 4.34 6.31
CA THR A 152 -4.91 2.89 6.42
C THR A 152 -5.93 2.29 7.39
N ALA A 153 -6.10 2.89 8.56
CA ALA A 153 -7.07 2.44 9.56
C ALA A 153 -8.52 2.52 9.06
N VAL A 154 -8.87 3.59 8.34
CA VAL A 154 -10.20 3.74 7.71
C VAL A 154 -10.44 2.66 6.67
N ALA A 155 -9.45 2.38 5.82
CA ALA A 155 -9.53 1.33 4.82
C ALA A 155 -9.70 -0.06 5.47
N CYS A 156 -8.92 -0.36 6.53
CA CYS A 156 -9.05 -1.59 7.29
C CYS A 156 -10.44 -1.72 7.93
N LYS A 157 -10.95 -0.66 8.55
CA LYS A 157 -12.30 -0.66 9.14
C LYS A 157 -13.38 -0.89 8.10
N LYS A 158 -13.30 -0.26 6.94
CA LYS A 158 -14.23 -0.45 5.83
C LYS A 158 -14.21 -1.88 5.28
N ARG A 159 -13.02 -2.46 5.13
CA ARG A 159 -12.87 -3.84 4.66
C ARG A 159 -13.44 -4.85 5.66
N GLY A 160 -13.24 -4.63 6.95
CA GLY A 160 -13.60 -5.60 7.98
C GLY A 160 -12.74 -6.86 7.96
N GLY A 161 -12.93 -7.75 8.91
CA GLY A 161 -12.21 -9.03 9.01
C GLY A 161 -10.72 -8.94 9.32
N ILE A 162 -10.15 -7.74 9.47
CA ILE A 162 -8.73 -7.50 9.78
C ILE A 162 -8.59 -6.48 10.90
N SER A 163 -7.45 -6.52 11.60
CA SER A 163 -7.08 -5.54 12.61
C SER A 163 -6.12 -4.49 12.04
N CYS A 164 -6.11 -3.30 12.64
CA CYS A 164 -5.15 -2.26 12.28
C CYS A 164 -4.51 -1.66 13.53
N ILE A 165 -3.19 -1.51 13.50
CA ILE A 165 -2.40 -0.80 14.51
C ILE A 165 -1.69 0.33 13.78
N GLY A 166 -1.69 1.53 14.36
CA GLY A 166 -0.99 2.67 13.80
C GLY A 166 -0.12 3.38 14.82
N SER A 167 0.96 3.98 14.35
CA SER A 167 1.79 4.90 15.11
C SER A 167 1.80 6.25 14.43
N GLU A 168 1.67 7.31 15.21
CA GLU A 168 1.74 8.69 14.74
C GLU A 168 2.28 9.58 15.86
N LEU A 169 3.20 10.48 15.52
CA LEU A 169 3.84 11.40 16.49
C LEU A 169 2.99 12.63 16.78
N SER A 170 2.17 13.06 15.83
CA SER A 170 1.35 14.26 15.95
C SER A 170 0.03 13.96 16.64
N GLU A 171 -0.14 14.39 17.88
CA GLU A 171 -1.42 14.25 18.60
C GLU A 171 -2.62 14.82 17.83
N LYS A 172 -2.42 15.90 17.07
CA LYS A 172 -3.47 16.47 16.22
C LYS A 172 -3.91 15.51 15.12
N GLN A 173 -2.96 14.80 14.48
CA GLN A 173 -3.27 13.80 13.46
C GLN A 173 -3.89 12.56 14.09
N VAL A 174 -3.43 12.10 15.25
CA VAL A 174 -4.04 10.99 15.99
C VAL A 174 -5.52 11.28 16.27
N LYS A 175 -5.81 12.44 16.88
CA LYS A 175 -7.19 12.84 17.20
C LYS A 175 -8.07 12.90 15.94
N PHE A 176 -7.53 13.45 14.86
CA PHE A 176 -8.24 13.49 13.58
C PHE A 176 -8.51 12.09 13.01
N ALA A 177 -7.54 11.18 13.09
CA ALA A 177 -7.68 9.79 12.66
C ALA A 177 -8.75 9.05 13.48
N GLU A 178 -8.77 9.23 14.80
CA GLU A 178 -9.80 8.66 15.68
C GLU A 178 -11.21 9.16 15.33
N ASP A 179 -11.35 10.47 15.08
CA ASP A 179 -12.63 11.05 14.69
C ASP A 179 -13.10 10.58 13.31
N ARG A 180 -12.17 10.42 12.34
CA ARG A 180 -12.47 9.76 11.06
C ARG A 180 -12.97 8.34 11.27
N LEU A 181 -12.28 7.56 12.10
CA LEU A 181 -12.66 6.19 12.39
C LEU A 181 -14.05 6.10 13.03
N LYS A 182 -14.39 6.97 14.00
CA LYS A 182 -15.72 7.01 14.62
C LYS A 182 -16.80 7.26 13.57
N LYS A 183 -16.57 8.17 12.63
CA LYS A 183 -17.52 8.55 11.55
C LYS A 183 -17.56 7.55 10.39
N THR A 184 -16.60 6.62 10.32
CA THR A 184 -16.54 5.66 9.22
C THR A 184 -17.62 4.61 9.36
N ILE A 185 -18.52 4.57 8.37
CA ILE A 185 -19.59 3.57 8.26
C ILE A 185 -19.00 2.33 7.58
N ILE A 186 -19.28 1.16 8.15
CA ILE A 186 -18.91 -0.13 7.54
C ILE A 186 -19.97 -0.44 6.47
N PRO A 187 -19.60 -0.60 5.19
CA PRO A 187 -20.57 -0.95 4.15
C PRO A 187 -21.22 -2.31 4.47
N LYS A 188 -22.50 -2.44 4.20
CA LYS A 188 -23.27 -3.68 4.47
C LYS A 188 -22.82 -4.87 3.60
N LYS A 189 -22.15 -4.63 2.46
CA LYS A 189 -21.52 -5.64 1.60
C LYS A 189 -20.26 -5.08 0.95
N TRP A 190 -19.17 -5.80 1.07
CA TRP A 190 -17.86 -5.46 0.49
C TRP A 190 -17.55 -6.18 -0.83
N PHE A 191 -18.56 -6.80 -1.45
CA PHE A 191 -18.34 -7.75 -2.55
C PHE A 191 -18.62 -7.22 -3.96
N ASP A 192 -18.88 -5.92 -4.13
CA ASP A 192 -19.18 -5.36 -5.45
C ASP A 192 -18.08 -4.38 -5.88
N TRP A 193 -16.89 -4.92 -6.19
CA TRP A 193 -15.90 -4.24 -7.03
C TRP A 193 -15.69 -5.10 -8.29
N GLU A 194 -16.66 -5.01 -9.20
CA GLU A 194 -16.46 -5.34 -10.61
C GLU A 194 -15.72 -4.21 -11.32
#